data_48c2d1b8540a4a7744b55d351c4b14c5
#
_entry.id   48c2d1b8540a4a7744b55d351c4b14c5
#
_cell.length_a   1.000
_cell.length_b   1.000
_cell.length_c   1.000
_cell.angle_alpha   90.00
_cell.angle_beta   90.00
_cell.angle_gamma   90.00
#
_symmetry.space_group_name_H-M   'P 1'
#
loop_
_entity.id
_entity.type
_entity.pdbx_description
1 polymer ?
#
loop_
_entity_poly.entity_id
_entity_poly.type
_entity_poly.pdbx_seq_one_letter_code
_entity_poly.pdbx_strand_id
1 'polypeptide(L)'
;MRQVPGAVVGAGTVLNPRDLDAALAAGAEFIVSPGLTPALGAAALASGVPFLPGTANAGDIMLGLDLGLTRFKFFPAEASGGIAALKAIAAPFGMARFCPTGGITLASAPDWLALQAVACVGGSWLVGATALGGTPDPAAIEAAARAAAALRP
;
A
#
# COMPACT_ATOMS: atom_id res chain seq x y z
N MET A 1 -13.10 14.28 4.65
CA MET A 1 -12.88 13.54 3.39
C MET A 1 -14.15 12.88 2.84
N ARG A 2 -15.11 12.46 3.64
CA ARG A 2 -16.41 11.94 3.15
C ARG A 2 -17.29 12.94 2.36
N GLN A 3 -16.83 14.18 2.19
CA GLN A 3 -17.55 15.23 1.43
C GLN A 3 -17.38 15.10 -0.10
N VAL A 4 -16.52 14.22 -0.57
CA VAL A 4 -16.33 13.98 -2.00
C VAL A 4 -17.13 12.75 -2.39
N PRO A 5 -18.18 12.88 -3.20
CA PRO A 5 -18.98 11.74 -3.63
C PRO A 5 -18.15 10.69 -4.37
N GLY A 6 -18.28 9.43 -3.97
CA GLY A 6 -17.56 8.30 -4.58
C GLY A 6 -16.11 8.13 -4.14
N ALA A 7 -15.60 8.97 -3.22
CA ALA A 7 -14.27 8.76 -2.67
C ALA A 7 -14.27 7.62 -1.65
N VAL A 8 -13.37 6.65 -1.84
CA VAL A 8 -13.08 5.59 -0.87
C VAL A 8 -11.91 6.06 0.00
N VAL A 9 -12.13 6.23 1.31
CA VAL A 9 -11.14 6.82 2.22
C VAL A 9 -10.56 5.75 3.13
N GLY A 10 -9.24 5.54 3.05
CA GLY A 10 -8.52 4.60 3.90
C GLY A 10 -7.62 5.29 4.93
N ALA A 11 -7.20 4.52 5.93
CA ALA A 11 -6.17 4.92 6.88
C ALA A 11 -4.85 4.19 6.61
N GLY A 12 -3.77 4.96 6.53
CA GLY A 12 -2.40 4.44 6.40
C GLY A 12 -1.64 4.51 7.72
N THR A 13 -0.56 3.72 7.79
CA THR A 13 0.33 3.67 8.97
C THR A 13 -0.39 3.23 10.25
N VAL A 14 -1.33 2.31 10.11
CA VAL A 14 -1.99 1.64 11.24
C VAL A 14 -1.03 0.60 11.79
N LEU A 15 -0.63 0.72 13.06
CA LEU A 15 0.46 -0.05 13.63
C LEU A 15 0.01 -1.16 14.59
N ASN A 16 -1.20 -1.06 15.13
CA ASN A 16 -1.72 -1.95 16.16
C ASN A 16 -3.26 -1.93 16.20
N PRO A 17 -3.91 -2.83 16.98
CA PRO A 17 -5.38 -2.85 17.09
C PRO A 17 -6.01 -1.54 17.58
N ARG A 18 -5.36 -0.79 18.47
CA ARG A 18 -5.88 0.48 18.95
C ARG A 18 -5.95 1.54 17.83
N ASP A 19 -4.90 1.58 17.00
CA ASP A 19 -4.88 2.49 15.84
C ASP A 19 -5.94 2.07 14.82
N LEU A 20 -6.15 0.76 14.66
CA LEU A 20 -7.22 0.21 13.82
C LEU A 20 -8.60 0.69 14.32
N ASP A 21 -8.90 0.55 15.61
CA ASP A 21 -10.17 0.99 16.18
C ASP A 21 -10.39 2.49 15.96
N ALA A 22 -9.36 3.31 16.15
CA ALA A 22 -9.42 4.75 15.89
C ALA A 22 -9.68 5.07 14.41
N ALA A 23 -9.04 4.34 13.49
CA ALA A 23 -9.25 4.50 12.05
C ALA A 23 -10.69 4.13 11.65
N LEU A 24 -11.21 3.03 12.17
CA LEU A 24 -12.59 2.58 11.91
C LEU A 24 -13.61 3.57 12.48
N ALA A 25 -13.40 4.06 13.70
CA ALA A 25 -14.27 5.09 14.31
C ALA A 25 -14.27 6.39 13.50
N ALA A 26 -13.13 6.74 12.86
CA ALA A 26 -13.05 7.87 11.94
C ALA A 26 -13.67 7.59 10.57
N GLY A 27 -14.10 6.36 10.31
CA GLY A 27 -14.79 5.92 9.10
C GLY A 27 -13.87 5.52 7.96
N ALA A 28 -12.70 4.96 8.26
CA ALA A 28 -11.85 4.37 7.23
C ALA A 28 -12.54 3.17 6.57
N GLU A 29 -12.46 3.12 5.24
CA GLU A 29 -13.06 2.08 4.40
C GLU A 29 -12.06 1.02 3.94
N PHE A 30 -10.76 1.27 4.15
CA PHE A 30 -9.69 0.29 4.03
C PHE A 30 -8.51 0.69 4.94
N ILE A 31 -7.67 -0.28 5.27
CA ILE A 31 -6.54 -0.10 6.18
C ILE A 31 -5.24 -0.50 5.50
N VAL A 32 -4.21 0.30 5.69
CA VAL A 32 -2.84 0.00 5.24
C VAL A 32 -1.88 0.09 6.42
N SER A 33 -1.03 -0.91 6.58
CA SER A 33 0.03 -0.93 7.59
C SER A 33 1.43 -1.02 6.96
N PRO A 34 2.49 -0.57 7.62
CA PRO A 34 3.85 -0.73 7.14
C PRO A 34 4.40 -2.14 7.33
N GLY A 35 3.77 -2.96 8.15
CA GLY A 35 4.15 -4.33 8.46
C GLY A 35 2.93 -5.17 8.82
N LEU A 36 3.17 -6.44 9.15
CA LEU A 36 2.14 -7.39 9.57
C LEU A 36 2.53 -8.02 10.91
N THR A 37 1.66 -7.88 11.91
CA THR A 37 1.76 -8.63 13.16
C THR A 37 0.54 -9.54 13.33
N PRO A 38 0.65 -10.66 14.03
CA PRO A 38 -0.50 -11.54 14.29
C PRO A 38 -1.68 -10.81 14.92
N ALA A 39 -1.42 -9.91 15.87
CA ALA A 39 -2.46 -9.17 16.58
C ALA A 39 -3.21 -8.19 15.65
N LEU A 40 -2.46 -7.40 14.85
CA LEU A 40 -3.08 -6.46 13.90
C LEU A 40 -3.81 -7.21 12.78
N GLY A 41 -3.21 -8.29 12.26
CA GLY A 41 -3.82 -9.08 11.20
C GLY A 41 -5.14 -9.69 11.64
N ALA A 42 -5.18 -10.32 12.81
CA ALA A 42 -6.41 -10.89 13.36
C ALA A 42 -7.50 -9.83 13.60
N ALA A 43 -7.14 -8.68 14.19
CA ALA A 43 -8.08 -7.59 14.43
C ALA A 43 -8.61 -6.99 13.12
N ALA A 44 -7.75 -6.77 12.12
CA ALA A 44 -8.15 -6.23 10.83
C ALA A 44 -9.11 -7.17 10.09
N LEU A 45 -8.85 -8.47 10.09
CA LEU A 45 -9.75 -9.46 9.50
C LEU A 45 -11.09 -9.52 10.22
N ALA A 46 -11.09 -9.48 11.55
CA ALA A 46 -12.32 -9.49 12.35
C ALA A 46 -13.19 -8.24 12.10
N SER A 47 -12.58 -7.11 11.71
CA SER A 47 -13.31 -5.87 11.39
C SER A 47 -14.08 -5.94 10.07
N GLY A 48 -13.75 -6.87 9.18
CA GLY A 48 -14.33 -7.00 7.84
C GLY A 48 -13.92 -5.92 6.83
N VAL A 49 -13.03 -4.99 7.22
CA VAL A 49 -12.54 -3.92 6.33
C VAL A 49 -11.36 -4.43 5.51
N PRO A 50 -11.24 -4.08 4.21
CA PRO A 50 -10.08 -4.43 3.40
C PRO A 50 -8.77 -4.01 4.07
N PHE A 51 -7.82 -4.94 4.15
CA PHE A 51 -6.54 -4.74 4.81
C PHE A 51 -5.38 -5.02 3.87
N LEU A 52 -4.45 -4.06 3.74
CA LEU A 52 -3.23 -4.18 2.97
C LEU A 52 -2.01 -4.10 3.90
N PRO A 53 -1.53 -5.24 4.43
CA PRO A 53 -0.37 -5.27 5.32
C PRO A 53 0.94 -5.11 4.56
N GLY A 54 1.92 -4.47 5.22
CA GLY A 54 3.28 -4.40 4.76
C GLY A 54 4.01 -5.73 4.93
N THR A 55 4.84 -6.07 3.95
CA THR A 55 5.72 -7.23 3.94
C THR A 55 7.08 -6.85 3.34
N ALA A 56 8.17 -7.43 3.84
CA ALA A 56 9.51 -7.20 3.31
C ALA A 56 10.31 -8.49 3.13
N ASN A 57 9.78 -9.63 3.55
CA ASN A 57 10.43 -10.93 3.46
C ASN A 57 9.38 -12.05 3.30
N ALA A 58 9.86 -13.28 3.07
CA ALA A 58 8.99 -14.45 2.87
C ALA A 58 8.15 -14.79 4.12
N GLY A 59 8.70 -14.62 5.32
CA GLY A 59 7.98 -14.91 6.57
C GLY A 59 6.75 -14.03 6.75
N ASP A 60 6.84 -12.74 6.41
CA ASP A 60 5.71 -11.82 6.44
C ASP A 60 4.60 -12.27 5.47
N ILE A 61 4.98 -12.71 4.27
CA ILE A 61 4.03 -13.19 3.26
C ILE A 61 3.36 -14.47 3.74
N MET A 62 4.11 -15.43 4.29
CA MET A 62 3.58 -16.68 4.84
C MET A 62 2.59 -16.39 5.97
N LEU A 63 2.92 -15.51 6.91
CA LEU A 63 2.00 -15.07 7.97
C LEU A 63 0.71 -14.49 7.39
N GLY A 64 0.82 -13.67 6.34
CA GLY A 64 -0.36 -13.12 5.68
C GLY A 64 -1.21 -14.18 4.98
N LEU A 65 -0.58 -15.17 4.34
CA LEU A 65 -1.26 -16.30 3.70
C LEU A 65 -1.98 -17.19 4.72
N ASP A 66 -1.37 -17.44 5.87
CA ASP A 66 -2.02 -18.18 6.99
C ASP A 66 -3.28 -17.45 7.48
N LEU A 67 -3.31 -16.14 7.39
CA LEU A 67 -4.47 -15.30 7.67
C LEU A 67 -5.46 -15.18 6.49
N GLY A 68 -5.22 -15.86 5.37
CA GLY A 68 -6.06 -15.80 4.17
C GLY A 68 -5.86 -14.57 3.30
N LEU A 69 -4.85 -13.76 3.57
CA LEU A 69 -4.53 -12.56 2.78
C LEU A 69 -3.73 -12.92 1.54
N THR A 70 -4.00 -12.26 0.43
CA THR A 70 -3.28 -12.43 -0.84
C THR A 70 -2.85 -11.11 -1.47
N ARG A 71 -3.10 -10.00 -0.80
CA ARG A 71 -2.70 -8.66 -1.24
C ARG A 71 -1.82 -8.04 -0.18
N PHE A 72 -0.63 -7.58 -0.58
CA PHE A 72 0.41 -7.11 0.32
C PHE A 72 0.99 -5.78 -0.16
N LYS A 73 1.37 -4.93 0.77
CA LYS A 73 2.23 -3.79 0.51
C LYS A 73 3.68 -4.27 0.61
N PHE A 74 4.48 -4.16 -0.44
CA PHE A 74 5.93 -4.38 -0.35
C PHE A 74 6.60 -3.08 0.09
N PHE A 75 7.14 -3.06 1.31
CA PHE A 75 7.61 -1.83 1.94
C PHE A 75 8.77 -2.06 2.92
N PRO A 76 9.76 -1.17 2.90
CA PRO A 76 10.01 -0.06 1.96
C PRO A 76 10.63 -0.56 0.65
N ALA A 77 9.97 -0.36 -0.49
CA ALA A 77 10.24 -1.08 -1.72
C ALA A 77 11.68 -0.92 -2.24
N GLU A 78 12.15 0.31 -2.45
CA GLU A 78 13.51 0.54 -2.96
C GLU A 78 14.58 0.16 -1.93
N ALA A 79 14.39 0.54 -0.66
CA ALA A 79 15.34 0.24 0.41
C ALA A 79 15.44 -1.26 0.73
N SER A 80 14.41 -2.05 0.43
CA SER A 80 14.41 -3.51 0.60
C SER A 80 15.02 -4.27 -0.58
N GLY A 81 15.65 -3.58 -1.53
CA GLY A 81 16.35 -4.17 -2.67
C GLY A 81 15.58 -4.08 -4.00
N GLY A 82 14.54 -3.27 -4.06
CA GLY A 82 13.87 -2.90 -5.30
C GLY A 82 13.18 -4.06 -6.02
N ILE A 83 13.08 -3.92 -7.33
CA ILE A 83 12.44 -4.90 -8.23
C ILE A 83 13.09 -6.28 -8.14
N ALA A 84 14.41 -6.33 -8.01
CA ALA A 84 15.13 -7.61 -7.94
C ALA A 84 14.74 -8.39 -6.68
N ALA A 85 14.65 -7.71 -5.53
CA ALA A 85 14.23 -8.32 -4.28
C ALA A 85 12.77 -8.80 -4.35
N LEU A 86 11.86 -7.97 -4.87
CA LEU A 86 10.45 -8.37 -5.01
C LEU A 86 10.30 -9.60 -5.93
N LYS A 87 11.00 -9.65 -7.07
CA LYS A 87 10.97 -10.82 -7.96
C LYS A 87 11.41 -12.09 -7.24
N ALA A 88 12.51 -12.03 -6.49
CA ALA A 88 13.03 -13.18 -5.75
C ALA A 88 12.08 -13.63 -4.63
N ILE A 89 11.57 -12.68 -3.84
CA ILE A 89 10.67 -12.96 -2.71
C ILE A 89 9.32 -13.49 -3.21
N ALA A 90 8.76 -12.91 -4.27
CA ALA A 90 7.44 -13.26 -4.79
C ALA A 90 7.41 -14.60 -5.54
N ALA A 91 8.55 -15.10 -6.02
CA ALA A 91 8.62 -16.29 -6.87
C ALA A 91 7.88 -17.52 -6.30
N PRO A 92 8.00 -17.88 -5.01
CA PRO A 92 7.27 -19.02 -4.45
C PRO A 92 5.77 -18.76 -4.19
N PHE A 93 5.29 -17.51 -4.32
CA PHE A 93 3.94 -17.11 -3.90
C PHE A 93 3.07 -16.67 -5.09
N GLY A 94 2.82 -17.53 -6.05
CA GLY A 94 2.12 -17.21 -7.30
C GLY A 94 0.73 -16.58 -7.15
N MET A 95 0.08 -16.78 -6.00
CA MET A 95 -1.22 -16.17 -5.67
C MET A 95 -1.10 -14.77 -5.07
N ALA A 96 0.05 -14.40 -4.54
CA ALA A 96 0.25 -13.10 -3.91
C ALA A 96 0.32 -11.98 -4.96
N ARG A 97 -0.21 -10.82 -4.64
CA ARG A 97 -0.10 -9.59 -5.43
C ARG A 97 0.37 -8.46 -4.53
N PHE A 98 1.20 -7.61 -5.08
CA PHE A 98 1.89 -6.59 -4.31
C PHE A 98 1.56 -5.17 -4.77
N CYS A 99 1.58 -4.27 -3.80
CA CYS A 99 1.62 -2.83 -3.97
C CYS A 99 2.97 -2.30 -3.44
N PRO A 100 4.04 -2.30 -4.26
CA PRO A 100 5.30 -1.72 -3.85
C PRO A 100 5.12 -0.25 -3.48
N THR A 101 5.76 0.15 -2.38
CA THR A 101 5.65 1.50 -1.83
C THR A 101 6.96 1.88 -1.15
N GLY A 102 7.41 3.11 -1.34
CA GLY A 102 8.64 3.64 -0.74
C GLY A 102 9.79 3.74 -1.73
N GLY A 103 10.15 4.99 -2.06
CA GLY A 103 11.19 5.34 -3.03
C GLY A 103 10.74 5.32 -4.50
N ILE A 104 9.54 4.85 -4.81
CA ILE A 104 9.02 4.79 -6.18
C ILE A 104 8.68 6.20 -6.67
N THR A 105 9.06 6.49 -7.89
CA THR A 105 8.82 7.75 -8.59
C THR A 105 7.92 7.54 -9.81
N LEU A 106 7.42 8.62 -10.42
CA LEU A 106 6.68 8.54 -11.68
C LEU A 106 7.52 7.87 -12.78
N ALA A 107 8.84 8.12 -12.80
CA ALA A 107 9.75 7.54 -13.80
C ALA A 107 9.98 6.04 -13.59
N SER A 108 10.08 5.56 -12.34
CA SER A 108 10.32 4.14 -12.04
C SER A 108 9.03 3.30 -11.96
N ALA A 109 7.87 3.92 -11.83
CA ALA A 109 6.59 3.23 -11.69
C ALA A 109 6.27 2.25 -12.84
N PRO A 110 6.55 2.55 -14.13
CA PRO A 110 6.32 1.61 -15.22
C PRO A 110 7.07 0.29 -15.06
N ASP A 111 8.32 0.31 -14.60
CA ASP A 111 9.13 -0.90 -14.41
C ASP A 111 8.55 -1.80 -13.31
N TRP A 112 8.00 -1.19 -12.25
CA TRP A 112 7.30 -1.92 -11.21
C TRP A 112 5.97 -2.52 -11.71
N LEU A 113 5.18 -1.75 -12.47
CA LEU A 113 3.90 -2.17 -13.02
C LEU A 113 4.03 -3.27 -14.08
N ALA A 114 5.20 -3.39 -14.74
CA ALA A 114 5.49 -4.46 -15.68
C ALA A 114 5.61 -5.85 -15.02
N LEU A 115 5.73 -5.92 -13.68
CA LEU A 115 5.82 -7.19 -12.98
C LEU A 115 4.43 -7.82 -12.79
N GLN A 116 4.26 -9.07 -13.21
CA GLN A 116 2.99 -9.81 -13.04
C GLN A 116 2.51 -9.86 -11.59
N ALA A 117 3.44 -9.90 -10.62
CA ALA A 117 3.11 -9.92 -9.19
C ALA A 117 2.64 -8.56 -8.66
N VAL A 118 2.78 -7.46 -9.43
CA VAL A 118 2.43 -6.11 -9.00
C VAL A 118 1.06 -5.72 -9.51
N ALA A 119 0.16 -5.38 -8.60
CA ALA A 119 -1.20 -4.93 -8.92
C ALA A 119 -1.31 -3.41 -9.07
N CYS A 120 -0.49 -2.67 -8.32
CA CYS A 120 -0.42 -1.21 -8.33
C CYS A 120 0.85 -0.77 -7.62
N VAL A 121 1.16 0.52 -7.65
CA VAL A 121 2.29 1.11 -6.93
C VAL A 121 1.81 2.26 -6.05
N GLY A 122 2.49 2.47 -4.91
CA GLY A 122 2.29 3.61 -4.03
C GLY A 122 3.49 4.54 -4.01
N GLY A 123 3.26 5.84 -4.10
CA GLY A 123 4.35 6.79 -4.06
C GLY A 123 3.94 8.19 -3.61
N SER A 124 4.85 8.86 -2.91
CA SER A 124 4.63 10.21 -2.39
C SER A 124 4.67 11.31 -3.46
N TRP A 125 5.13 10.99 -4.68
CA TRP A 125 5.16 11.97 -5.79
C TRP A 125 3.77 12.53 -6.13
N LEU A 126 2.70 11.77 -5.84
CA LEU A 126 1.33 12.19 -6.09
C LEU A 126 0.93 13.43 -5.30
N VAL A 127 1.46 13.58 -4.10
CA VAL A 127 1.13 14.68 -3.18
C VAL A 127 2.29 15.67 -3.00
N GLY A 128 3.43 15.42 -3.67
CA GLY A 128 4.56 16.33 -3.72
C GLY A 128 5.03 16.84 -2.35
N ALA A 129 5.20 18.15 -2.22
CA ALA A 129 5.67 18.80 -0.99
C ALA A 129 4.74 18.54 0.23
N THR A 130 3.46 18.23 0.01
CA THR A 130 2.50 17.89 1.09
C THR A 130 2.95 16.66 1.89
N ALA A 131 3.62 15.71 1.24
CA ALA A 131 4.15 14.51 1.91
C ALA A 131 5.21 14.85 2.98
N LEU A 132 5.83 16.04 2.89
CA LEU A 132 6.84 16.54 3.79
C LEU A 132 6.33 17.67 4.71
N GLY A 133 5.00 17.83 4.82
CA GLY A 133 4.36 18.86 5.63
C GLY A 133 4.24 20.23 4.96
N GLY A 134 4.46 20.30 3.65
CA GLY A 134 4.24 21.52 2.86
C GLY A 134 2.76 21.83 2.61
N THR A 135 2.48 23.02 2.12
CA THR A 135 1.11 23.43 1.75
C THR A 135 0.65 22.62 0.53
N PRO A 136 -0.56 22.01 0.57
CA PRO A 136 -1.11 21.30 -0.57
C PRO A 136 -1.31 22.23 -1.78
N ASP A 137 -0.90 21.76 -2.95
CA ASP A 137 -1.25 22.37 -4.25
C ASP A 137 -2.22 21.42 -4.98
N PRO A 138 -3.53 21.68 -4.93
CA PRO A 138 -4.53 20.82 -5.55
C PRO A 138 -4.33 20.63 -7.06
N ALA A 139 -3.88 21.66 -7.78
CA ALA A 139 -3.66 21.57 -9.22
C ALA A 139 -2.47 20.64 -9.55
N ALA A 140 -1.38 20.77 -8.80
CA ALA A 140 -0.23 19.88 -8.94
C ALA A 140 -0.57 18.43 -8.58
N ILE A 141 -1.36 18.21 -7.51
CA ILE A 141 -1.84 16.88 -7.10
C ILE A 141 -2.74 16.27 -8.18
N GLU A 142 -3.67 17.04 -8.74
CA GLU A 142 -4.53 16.58 -9.83
C GLU A 142 -3.70 16.19 -11.07
N ALA A 143 -2.75 17.02 -11.48
CA ALA A 143 -1.87 16.73 -12.60
C ALA A 143 -1.05 15.46 -12.39
N ALA A 144 -0.48 15.28 -11.19
CA ALA A 144 0.26 14.08 -10.82
C ALA A 144 -0.63 12.82 -10.81
N ALA A 145 -1.86 12.93 -10.30
CA ALA A 145 -2.82 11.84 -10.29
C ALA A 145 -3.25 11.43 -11.72
N ARG A 146 -3.48 12.39 -12.61
CA ARG A 146 -3.78 12.12 -14.02
C ARG A 146 -2.61 11.43 -14.73
N ALA A 147 -1.38 11.91 -14.51
CA ALA A 147 -0.18 11.27 -15.06
C ALA A 147 -0.01 9.84 -14.53
N ALA A 148 -0.24 9.60 -13.24
CA ALA A 148 -0.18 8.27 -12.66
C ALA A 148 -1.29 7.33 -13.18
N ALA A 149 -2.49 7.85 -13.41
CA ALA A 149 -3.60 7.06 -13.97
C ALA A 149 -3.33 6.62 -15.41
N ALA A 150 -2.54 7.38 -16.16
CA ALA A 150 -2.13 7.04 -17.52
C ALA A 150 -1.05 5.93 -17.59
N LEU A 151 -0.45 5.54 -16.46
CA LEU A 151 0.51 4.43 -16.40
C LEU A 151 -0.15 3.04 -16.40
N ARG A 152 -1.46 2.96 -16.36
CA ARG A 152 -2.15 1.67 -16.39
C ARG A 152 -1.95 1.03 -17.77
N PRO A 153 -1.53 -0.25 -17.83
CA PRO A 153 -1.47 -1.00 -19.07
C PRO A 153 -2.86 -1.21 -19.67
#